data_f7ac418154afbab92dbf6cef64a22d6e
#
_entry.id   f7ac418154afbab92dbf6cef64a22d6e
#
_cell.length_a   1.000
_cell.length_b   1.000
_cell.length_c   1.000
_cell.angle_alpha   90.00
_cell.angle_beta   90.00
_cell.angle_gamma   90.00
#
_symmetry.space_group_name_H-M   'P 1'
#
loop_
_entity.id
_entity.type
_entity.pdbx_description
1 polymer ?
#
loop_
_entity_poly.entity_id
_entity_poly.type
_entity_poly.pdbx_seq_one_letter_code
_entity_poly.pdbx_strand_id
1 'polypeptide(L)'
;MSISDPIADLLTRIRNALMAGQTVVALPSSKVKLAICKIFEEEGFIEGFDEVQLQGKTQKTIRIKLKYVGERRERRSVISGLKRVSKPGRRVYVGRGEIPWVQSGLGVAILTTPKGVMTGVRARQLGVGGEVLCEVW
;
A
#
# COMPACT_ATOMS: atom_id res chain seq x y z
N MET A 1 12.60 22.09 -7.02
CA MET A 1 12.77 21.09 -5.95
C MET A 1 11.61 20.11 -6.01
N SER A 2 11.94 18.85 -6.15
CA SER A 2 10.89 17.81 -6.21
C SER A 2 10.42 17.48 -4.79
N ILE A 3 9.10 17.35 -4.66
CA ILE A 3 8.51 16.90 -3.40
C ILE A 3 8.55 15.37 -3.41
N SER A 4 9.18 14.80 -2.40
CA SER A 4 9.27 13.35 -2.26
C SER A 4 8.00 12.81 -1.62
N ASP A 5 7.35 11.86 -2.27
CA ASP A 5 6.21 11.12 -1.73
C ASP A 5 6.46 9.63 -1.92
N PRO A 6 7.12 8.98 -0.95
CA PRO A 6 7.45 7.55 -1.06
C PRO A 6 6.21 6.66 -1.22
N ILE A 7 5.09 7.04 -0.61
CA ILE A 7 3.85 6.26 -0.71
C ILE A 7 3.28 6.35 -2.12
N ALA A 8 3.24 7.56 -2.70
CA ALA A 8 2.79 7.73 -4.07
C ALA A 8 3.68 6.95 -5.05
N ASP A 9 5.00 6.96 -4.81
CA ASP A 9 5.94 6.18 -5.63
C ASP A 9 5.63 4.69 -5.57
N LEU A 10 5.39 4.15 -4.37
CA LEU A 10 5.00 2.75 -4.17
C LEU A 10 3.74 2.40 -4.97
N LEU A 11 2.67 3.20 -4.79
CA LEU A 11 1.39 2.94 -5.44
C LEU A 11 1.50 3.05 -6.96
N THR A 12 2.23 4.03 -7.46
CA THR A 12 2.43 4.24 -8.90
C THR A 12 3.20 3.08 -9.52
N ARG A 13 4.26 2.61 -8.86
CA ARG A 13 5.05 1.47 -9.36
C ARG A 13 4.21 0.20 -9.41
N ILE A 14 3.40 -0.06 -8.39
CA ILE A 14 2.51 -1.21 -8.38
C ILE A 14 1.48 -1.08 -9.51
N ARG A 15 0.85 0.08 -9.63
CA ARG A 15 -0.16 0.33 -10.67
C ARG A 15 0.41 0.12 -12.07
N ASN A 16 1.59 0.68 -12.35
CA ASN A 16 2.23 0.54 -13.65
C ASN A 16 2.61 -0.91 -13.95
N ALA A 17 3.11 -1.64 -12.95
CA ALA A 17 3.45 -3.05 -13.09
C ALA A 17 2.22 -3.91 -13.38
N LEU A 18 1.10 -3.63 -12.70
CA LEU A 18 -0.15 -4.34 -12.95
C LEU A 18 -0.68 -4.08 -14.36
N MET A 19 -0.60 -2.84 -14.84
CA MET A 19 -0.99 -2.49 -16.21
C MET A 19 -0.13 -3.20 -17.25
N ALA A 20 1.14 -3.43 -16.95
CA ALA A 20 2.08 -4.12 -17.83
C ALA A 20 2.06 -5.65 -17.67
N GLY A 21 1.25 -6.17 -16.74
CA GLY A 21 1.17 -7.61 -16.48
C GLY A 21 2.41 -8.18 -15.80
N GLN A 22 3.22 -7.36 -15.15
CA GLN A 22 4.42 -7.81 -14.45
C GLN A 22 4.07 -8.54 -13.16
N THR A 23 4.93 -9.46 -12.75
CA THR A 23 4.73 -10.25 -11.53
C THR A 23 5.53 -9.73 -10.34
N VAL A 24 6.58 -8.96 -10.59
CA VAL A 24 7.46 -8.45 -9.54
C VAL A 24 7.72 -6.96 -9.75
N VAL A 25 7.71 -6.22 -8.64
CA VAL A 25 8.06 -4.80 -8.60
C VAL A 25 9.21 -4.62 -7.63
N ALA A 26 10.21 -3.83 -8.01
CA ALA A 26 11.31 -3.47 -7.12
C ALA A 26 11.38 -1.96 -6.96
N LEU A 27 11.63 -1.50 -5.74
CA LEU A 27 11.71 -0.09 -5.43
C LEU A 27 12.56 0.14 -4.18
N PRO A 28 13.09 1.37 -3.99
CA PRO A 28 13.84 1.68 -2.78
C PRO A 28 12.98 1.49 -1.53
N SER A 29 13.59 0.92 -0.48
CA SER A 29 12.91 0.60 0.77
C SER A 29 12.74 1.84 1.66
N SER A 30 11.70 1.81 2.48
CA SER A 30 11.52 2.70 3.62
C SER A 30 10.62 2.01 4.64
N LYS A 31 10.65 2.51 5.87
CA LYS A 31 9.83 1.92 6.93
C LYS A 31 8.34 1.97 6.62
N VAL A 32 7.86 3.10 6.09
CA VAL A 32 6.44 3.24 5.77
C VAL A 32 6.03 2.33 4.61
N LYS A 33 6.88 2.20 3.60
CA LYS A 33 6.61 1.29 2.47
C LYS A 33 6.53 -0.16 2.94
N LEU A 34 7.46 -0.59 3.81
CA LEU A 34 7.44 -1.93 4.37
C LEU A 34 6.17 -2.18 5.17
N ALA A 35 5.74 -1.20 5.98
CA ALA A 35 4.51 -1.33 6.77
C ALA A 35 3.28 -1.49 5.86
N ILE A 36 3.22 -0.73 4.77
CA ILE A 36 2.12 -0.83 3.80
C ILE A 36 2.15 -2.18 3.09
N CYS A 37 3.33 -2.64 2.66
CA CYS A 37 3.47 -3.95 2.02
C CYS A 37 3.03 -5.08 2.93
N LYS A 38 3.35 -5.00 4.23
CA LYS A 38 2.92 -6.00 5.21
C LYS A 38 1.39 -6.06 5.27
N ILE A 39 0.73 -4.92 5.26
CA ILE A 39 -0.74 -4.87 5.26
C ILE A 39 -1.29 -5.44 3.96
N PHE A 40 -0.70 -5.10 2.82
CA PHE A 40 -1.12 -5.66 1.53
C PHE A 40 -1.03 -7.19 1.52
N GLU A 41 0.03 -7.74 2.10
CA GLU A 41 0.19 -9.19 2.20
C GLU A 41 -0.83 -9.81 3.14
N GLU A 42 -1.01 -9.24 4.33
CA GLU A 42 -1.96 -9.74 5.33
C GLU A 42 -3.40 -9.71 4.82
N GLU A 43 -3.74 -8.68 4.03
CA GLU A 43 -5.08 -8.53 3.47
C GLU A 43 -5.26 -9.29 2.14
N GLY A 44 -4.22 -9.96 1.66
CA GLY A 44 -4.30 -10.81 0.49
C GLY A 44 -4.23 -10.08 -0.85
N PHE A 45 -3.74 -8.86 -0.88
CA PHE A 45 -3.61 -8.07 -2.11
C PHE A 45 -2.34 -8.39 -2.91
N ILE A 46 -1.30 -8.86 -2.23
CA ILE A 46 -0.05 -9.28 -2.87
C ILE A 46 0.32 -10.67 -2.39
N GLU A 47 1.14 -11.39 -3.18
CA GLU A 47 1.65 -12.71 -2.80
C GLU A 47 2.60 -12.61 -1.62
N GLY A 48 3.48 -11.61 -1.65
CA GLY A 48 4.47 -11.40 -0.62
C GLY A 48 5.45 -10.31 -1.00
N PHE A 49 6.39 -10.06 -0.13
CA PHE A 49 7.46 -9.09 -0.37
C PHE A 49 8.68 -9.47 0.45
N ASP A 50 9.84 -8.96 0.03
CA ASP A 50 11.04 -9.04 0.83
C ASP A 50 11.84 -7.75 0.71
N GLU A 51 12.78 -7.56 1.64
CA GLU A 51 13.71 -6.45 1.62
C GLU A 51 15.10 -7.00 1.43
N VAL A 52 15.78 -6.57 0.38
CA VAL A 52 17.14 -7.06 0.04
C VAL A 52 18.09 -5.89 -0.05
N GLN A 53 19.36 -6.16 0.27
CA GLN A 53 20.43 -5.20 0.07
C GLN A 53 21.25 -5.68 -1.11
N LEU A 54 21.22 -4.90 -2.19
CA LEU A 54 21.99 -5.22 -3.39
C LEU A 54 23.46 -4.90 -3.16
N GLN A 55 24.32 -5.72 -3.72
CA GLN A 55 25.76 -5.55 -3.60
C GLN A 55 26.20 -4.19 -4.16
N GLY A 56 27.01 -3.47 -3.40
CA GLY A 56 27.50 -2.17 -3.79
C GLY A 56 26.54 -1.01 -3.51
N LYS A 57 25.37 -1.28 -2.94
CA LYS A 57 24.38 -0.25 -2.59
C LYS A 57 24.18 -0.21 -1.07
N THR A 58 24.11 0.98 -0.53
CA THR A 58 23.81 1.19 0.90
C THR A 58 22.31 1.11 1.16
N GLN A 59 21.50 1.54 0.20
CA GLN A 59 20.04 1.53 0.35
C GLN A 59 19.47 0.15 0.02
N LYS A 60 18.55 -0.30 0.86
CA LYS A 60 17.85 -1.56 0.65
C LYS A 60 16.74 -1.40 -0.38
N THR A 61 16.39 -2.49 -1.02
CA THR A 61 15.35 -2.55 -2.05
C THR A 61 14.24 -3.48 -1.58
N ILE A 62 12.97 -3.04 -1.74
CA ILE A 62 11.82 -3.90 -1.55
C ILE A 62 11.50 -4.56 -2.88
N ARG A 63 11.30 -5.88 -2.85
CA ARG A 63 10.75 -6.61 -3.98
C ARG A 63 9.37 -7.09 -3.60
N ILE A 64 8.37 -6.76 -4.41
CA ILE A 64 6.98 -7.11 -4.18
C ILE A 64 6.55 -8.10 -5.24
N LYS A 65 6.01 -9.22 -4.80
CA LYS A 65 5.44 -10.22 -5.70
C LYS A 65 3.94 -9.96 -5.81
N LEU A 66 3.51 -9.56 -6.98
CA LEU A 66 2.12 -9.21 -7.25
C LEU A 66 1.26 -10.46 -7.39
N LYS A 67 -0.01 -10.34 -7.07
CA LYS A 67 -0.94 -11.46 -7.04
C LYS A 67 -1.97 -11.36 -8.16
N TYR A 68 -2.10 -12.45 -8.89
CA TYR A 68 -3.07 -12.59 -9.96
C TYR A 68 -3.95 -13.80 -9.70
N VAL A 69 -5.18 -13.77 -10.20
CA VAL A 69 -6.12 -14.89 -10.12
C VAL A 69 -6.67 -15.18 -11.50
N GLY A 70 -7.13 -16.42 -11.72
CA GLY A 70 -7.66 -16.86 -12.99
C GLY A 70 -6.62 -17.57 -13.85
N GLU A 71 -7.09 -18.20 -14.93
CA GLU A 71 -6.25 -18.90 -15.87
C GLU A 71 -5.67 -17.95 -16.92
N ARG A 72 -4.70 -18.41 -17.70
CA ARG A 72 -3.86 -17.63 -18.61
C ARG A 72 -4.58 -16.50 -19.36
N ARG A 73 -5.74 -16.76 -19.94
CA ARG A 73 -6.47 -15.77 -20.77
C ARG A 73 -7.40 -14.89 -19.94
N GLU A 74 -7.77 -15.36 -18.75
CA GLU A 74 -8.66 -14.65 -17.83
C GLU A 74 -7.92 -14.14 -16.59
N ARG A 75 -6.60 -14.15 -16.63
CA ARG A 75 -5.77 -13.70 -15.52
C ARG A 75 -6.02 -12.22 -15.24
N ARG A 76 -6.33 -11.93 -14.01
CA ARG A 76 -6.54 -10.55 -13.55
C ARG A 76 -5.83 -10.35 -12.21
N SER A 77 -5.42 -9.11 -11.97
CA SER A 77 -4.80 -8.78 -10.69
C SER A 77 -5.83 -8.79 -9.57
N VAL A 78 -5.40 -9.17 -8.38
CA VAL A 78 -6.24 -9.10 -7.17
C VAL A 78 -6.51 -7.64 -6.82
N ILE A 79 -5.53 -6.76 -7.01
CA ILE A 79 -5.72 -5.32 -6.81
C ILE A 79 -6.49 -4.76 -7.99
N SER A 80 -7.67 -4.18 -7.71
CA SER A 80 -8.49 -3.50 -8.71
C SER A 80 -8.19 -2.01 -8.78
N GLY A 81 -7.80 -1.42 -7.66
CA GLY A 81 -7.47 0.00 -7.63
C GLY A 81 -6.62 0.38 -6.44
N LEU A 82 -5.92 1.49 -6.58
CA LEU A 82 -5.05 2.07 -5.57
C LEU A 82 -5.27 3.58 -5.60
N LYS A 83 -5.42 4.19 -4.44
CA LYS A 83 -5.63 5.63 -4.33
C LYS A 83 -4.77 6.21 -3.21
N ARG A 84 -3.95 7.21 -3.56
CA ARG A 84 -3.25 8.02 -2.58
C ARG A 84 -4.25 9.03 -2.00
N VAL A 85 -4.46 9.02 -0.69
CA VAL A 85 -5.41 9.93 -0.05
C VAL A 85 -4.70 11.15 0.50
N SER A 86 -3.85 10.99 1.51
CA SER A 86 -3.07 12.08 2.07
C SER A 86 -1.85 12.35 1.19
N LYS A 87 -1.54 13.61 0.94
CA LYS A 87 -0.41 14.04 0.08
C LYS A 87 0.41 15.07 0.82
N PRO A 88 1.70 15.25 0.46
CA PRO A 88 2.55 16.24 1.16
C PRO A 88 1.94 17.65 1.22
N GLY A 89 1.27 18.09 0.17
CA GLY A 89 0.62 19.41 0.14
C GLY A 89 -0.81 19.42 0.65
N ARG A 90 -1.36 18.26 0.99
CA ARG A 90 -2.75 18.15 1.44
C ARG A 90 -2.92 16.90 2.29
N ARG A 91 -2.65 17.04 3.58
CA ARG A 91 -2.80 15.94 4.54
C ARG A 91 -4.26 15.73 4.90
N VAL A 92 -4.66 14.46 5.05
CA VAL A 92 -6.04 14.10 5.40
C VAL A 92 -6.03 13.32 6.70
N TYR A 93 -6.61 13.89 7.73
CA TYR A 93 -6.72 13.28 9.06
C TYR A 93 -8.17 12.98 9.37
N VAL A 94 -8.42 11.87 10.05
CA VAL A 94 -9.75 11.47 10.47
C VAL A 94 -9.74 11.02 11.92
N GLY A 95 -10.84 11.28 12.63
CA GLY A 95 -11.05 10.75 13.95
C GLY A 95 -11.56 9.31 13.86
N ARG A 96 -11.61 8.64 15.02
CA ARG A 96 -12.03 7.23 15.12
C ARG A 96 -13.40 6.95 14.54
N GLY A 97 -14.32 7.93 14.58
CA GLY A 97 -15.67 7.80 14.05
C GLY A 97 -15.82 8.21 12.60
N GLU A 98 -14.75 8.67 11.96
CA GLU A 98 -14.76 9.24 10.61
C GLU A 98 -13.91 8.45 9.62
N ILE A 99 -13.45 7.26 10.00
CA ILE A 99 -12.60 6.43 9.14
C ILE A 99 -13.41 5.98 7.92
N PRO A 100 -12.90 6.23 6.69
CA PRO A 100 -13.67 5.93 5.49
C PRO A 100 -13.82 4.43 5.25
N TRP A 101 -14.96 4.06 4.66
CA TRP A 101 -15.18 2.73 4.11
C TRP A 101 -14.78 2.75 2.63
N VAL A 102 -13.96 1.80 2.22
CA VAL A 102 -13.46 1.71 0.85
C VAL A 102 -14.32 0.70 0.11
N GLN A 103 -14.93 1.12 -1.01
CA GLN A 103 -15.77 0.25 -1.85
C GLN A 103 -16.79 -0.54 -1.01
N SER A 104 -17.51 0.15 -0.14
CA SER A 104 -18.55 -0.42 0.72
C SER A 104 -18.04 -1.59 1.58
N GLY A 105 -16.78 -1.50 2.02
CA GLY A 105 -16.17 -2.52 2.87
C GLY A 105 -15.41 -3.62 2.13
N LEU A 106 -15.41 -3.60 0.80
CA LEU A 106 -14.65 -4.57 0.00
C LEU A 106 -13.16 -4.22 -0.09
N GLY A 107 -12.81 -2.94 0.12
CA GLY A 107 -11.44 -2.47 0.10
C GLY A 107 -10.94 -2.12 1.49
N VAL A 108 -9.72 -1.61 1.54
CA VAL A 108 -9.02 -1.32 2.79
C VAL A 108 -8.43 0.09 2.74
N ALA A 109 -8.71 0.88 3.77
CA ALA A 109 -7.99 2.12 4.01
C ALA A 109 -6.79 1.82 4.91
N ILE A 110 -5.67 2.47 4.65
CA ILE A 110 -4.45 2.33 5.46
C ILE A 110 -4.16 3.67 6.10
N LEU A 111 -4.04 3.67 7.42
CA LEU A 111 -3.82 4.86 8.23
C LEU A 111 -2.51 4.76 9.00
N THR A 112 -1.89 5.91 9.25
CA THR A 112 -0.87 6.01 10.28
C THR A 112 -1.52 6.64 11.51
N THR A 113 -1.38 5.97 12.66
CA THR A 113 -2.02 6.33 13.92
C THR A 113 -0.95 6.43 15.00
N PRO A 114 -1.27 6.99 16.19
CA PRO A 114 -0.33 6.96 17.31
C PRO A 114 0.11 5.55 17.70
N LYS A 115 -0.64 4.52 17.31
CA LYS A 115 -0.29 3.11 17.58
C LYS A 115 0.33 2.41 16.39
N GLY A 116 0.67 3.14 15.33
CA GLY A 116 1.36 2.61 14.16
C GLY A 116 0.53 2.66 12.89
N VAL A 117 1.11 2.10 11.82
CA VAL A 117 0.44 1.98 10.52
C VAL A 117 -0.49 0.77 10.58
N MET A 118 -1.75 0.96 10.20
CA MET A 118 -2.76 -0.09 10.30
C MET A 118 -3.91 0.13 9.33
N THR A 119 -4.77 -0.88 9.22
CA THR A 119 -6.00 -0.76 8.42
C THR A 119 -7.04 0.08 9.17
N GLY A 120 -8.01 0.61 8.42
CA GLY A 120 -9.14 1.33 9.03
C GLY A 120 -9.95 0.45 9.96
N VAL A 121 -10.11 -0.83 9.63
CA VAL A 121 -10.81 -1.78 10.49
C VAL A 121 -10.10 -1.91 11.83
N ARG A 122 -8.77 -2.08 11.80
CA ARG A 122 -7.98 -2.21 13.02
C ARG A 122 -8.02 -0.93 13.85
N ALA A 123 -7.94 0.23 13.20
CA ALA A 123 -8.02 1.52 13.88
C ALA A 123 -9.37 1.70 14.60
N ARG A 124 -10.46 1.28 13.97
CA ARG A 124 -11.77 1.30 14.61
C ARG A 124 -11.82 0.40 15.84
N GLN A 125 -11.27 -0.81 15.72
CA GLN A 125 -11.22 -1.75 16.85
C GLN A 125 -10.43 -1.18 18.03
N LEU A 126 -9.36 -0.46 17.76
CA LEU A 126 -8.52 0.16 18.78
C LEU A 126 -9.05 1.50 19.25
N GLY A 127 -10.08 2.05 18.58
CA GLY A 127 -10.66 3.34 18.92
C GLY A 127 -9.74 4.52 18.65
N VAL A 128 -8.91 4.44 17.60
CA VAL A 128 -7.96 5.50 17.23
C VAL A 128 -8.25 6.02 15.83
N GLY A 129 -7.94 7.29 15.61
CA GLY A 129 -7.91 7.90 14.28
C GLY A 129 -6.48 8.21 13.89
N GLY A 130 -6.30 8.83 12.72
CA GLY A 130 -4.99 9.21 12.25
C GLY A 130 -5.03 9.76 10.83
N GLU A 131 -3.87 9.75 10.19
CA GLU A 131 -3.73 10.21 8.81
C GLU A 131 -4.06 9.05 7.86
N VAL A 132 -4.99 9.29 6.93
CA VAL A 132 -5.35 8.29 5.91
C VAL A 132 -4.31 8.36 4.80
N LEU A 133 -3.47 7.35 4.69
CA LEU A 133 -2.38 7.32 3.72
C LEU A 133 -2.87 6.97 2.32
N CYS A 134 -3.61 5.87 2.20
CA CYS A 134 -4.06 5.36 0.91
C CYS A 134 -5.22 4.41 1.08
N GLU A 135 -5.81 4.05 -0.05
CA GLU A 135 -6.87 3.04 -0.14
C GLU A 135 -6.50 2.02 -1.22
N VAL A 136 -6.86 0.77 -0.98
CA VAL A 136 -6.64 -0.34 -1.91
C VAL A 136 -7.91 -1.18 -1.97
N TRP A 137 -8.25 -1.65 -3.17
CA TRP A 137 -9.39 -2.53 -3.35
C TRP A 137 -9.21 -3.48 -4.52
#